data_b3fe9db57f7b1ae6b879e5fd9892da2e
#
_entry.id   b3fe9db57f7b1ae6b879e5fd9892da2e
#
_cell.length_a   1.000
_cell.length_b   1.000
_cell.length_c   1.000
_cell.angle_alpha   90.00
_cell.angle_beta   90.00
_cell.angle_gamma   90.00
#
_symmetry.space_group_name_H-M   'P 1'
#
loop_
_entity.id
_entity.type
_entity.pdbx_description
1 polymer ?
#
loop_
_entity_poly.entity_id
_entity_poly.type
_entity_poly.pdbx_seq_one_letter_code
_entity_poly.pdbx_strand_id
1 'polypeptide(L)'
;MTTIDSGKVSIIADIKGANNKIKDNNNNLVKRKRGRPAHLKTATTESEVYKLSIVGTRYEDIALVLGISNDTLTKHYKEVLEKGRIEANAAVAGTLYEKAKQGDTPSMIFWLKTRGQWSEKNTTELTGEGGMPINIKVVTGID
;
A
#
# COMPACT_ATOMS: atom_id res chain seq x y z
N MET A 1 -48.67 -25.32 -24.60
CA MET A 1 -48.22 -26.43 -23.75
C MET A 1 -46.72 -26.60 -23.99
N THR A 2 -45.91 -26.00 -23.17
CA THR A 2 -44.43 -26.04 -23.28
C THR A 2 -43.90 -26.78 -22.10
N THR A 3 -43.43 -28.01 -22.33
CA THR A 3 -42.81 -28.88 -21.34
C THR A 3 -41.41 -28.45 -21.04
N ILE A 4 -41.12 -28.06 -19.80
CA ILE A 4 -39.77 -27.74 -19.32
C ILE A 4 -39.16 -29.05 -18.83
N ASP A 5 -38.18 -29.56 -19.56
CA ASP A 5 -37.38 -30.71 -19.15
C ASP A 5 -36.39 -30.32 -18.05
N SER A 6 -36.64 -30.79 -16.86
CA SER A 6 -35.78 -30.63 -15.68
C SER A 6 -34.64 -31.64 -15.74
N GLY A 7 -33.52 -31.24 -16.36
CA GLY A 7 -32.30 -32.03 -16.31
C GLY A 7 -31.79 -32.22 -14.87
N LYS A 8 -32.12 -33.38 -14.28
CA LYS A 8 -31.60 -33.80 -12.96
C LYS A 8 -30.09 -33.98 -13.03
N VAL A 9 -29.36 -33.06 -12.39
CA VAL A 9 -27.94 -33.23 -12.11
C VAL A 9 -27.81 -34.23 -10.95
N SER A 10 -27.45 -35.47 -11.26
CA SER A 10 -27.10 -36.47 -10.24
C SER A 10 -25.70 -36.21 -9.72
N ILE A 11 -25.62 -35.67 -8.51
CA ILE A 11 -24.33 -35.54 -7.78
C ILE A 11 -24.15 -36.86 -7.02
N ILE A 12 -23.37 -37.78 -7.58
CA ILE A 12 -22.85 -38.91 -6.82
C ILE A 12 -21.57 -38.45 -6.15
N ALA A 13 -21.65 -38.17 -4.84
CA ALA A 13 -20.51 -37.91 -4.00
C ALA A 13 -19.86 -39.21 -3.57
N ASP A 14 -18.82 -39.64 -4.26
CA ASP A 14 -17.93 -40.69 -3.76
C ASP A 14 -16.99 -40.13 -2.70
N ILE A 15 -17.30 -40.41 -1.45
CA ILE A 15 -16.48 -40.07 -0.28
C ILE A 15 -15.46 -41.18 -0.08
N LYS A 16 -14.39 -41.19 -0.85
CA LYS A 16 -13.09 -41.77 -0.48
C LYS A 16 -12.00 -41.37 -1.49
N GLY A 17 -11.06 -40.52 -1.05
CA GLY A 17 -9.78 -40.30 -1.72
C GLY A 17 -9.78 -39.19 -2.78
N ALA A 18 -9.54 -38.01 -2.35
CA ALA A 18 -8.80 -36.90 -2.99
C ALA A 18 -8.47 -36.94 -4.51
N ASN A 19 -9.47 -37.11 -5.37
CA ASN A 19 -9.28 -36.73 -6.77
C ASN A 19 -10.47 -35.87 -7.21
N ASN A 20 -10.27 -34.54 -7.09
CA ASN A 20 -11.25 -33.50 -7.36
C ASN A 20 -11.47 -33.32 -8.88
N LYS A 21 -11.83 -34.39 -9.56
CA LYS A 21 -12.14 -34.40 -11.00
C LYS A 21 -13.65 -34.50 -11.16
N ILE A 22 -14.29 -33.48 -11.70
CA ILE A 22 -15.67 -33.53 -12.14
C ILE A 22 -15.66 -33.92 -13.61
N LYS A 23 -16.55 -34.84 -13.99
CA LYS A 23 -16.82 -35.16 -15.39
C LYS A 23 -17.94 -34.23 -15.88
N ASP A 24 -17.75 -33.61 -17.04
CA ASP A 24 -18.83 -32.94 -17.76
C ASP A 24 -19.83 -33.95 -18.34
N ASN A 25 -20.93 -33.45 -18.90
CA ASN A 25 -21.96 -34.28 -19.52
C ASN A 25 -21.46 -35.15 -20.69
N ASN A 26 -20.24 -34.91 -21.16
CA ASN A 26 -19.54 -35.64 -22.22
C ASN A 26 -18.42 -36.53 -21.68
N ASN A 27 -18.43 -36.81 -20.38
CA ASN A 27 -17.45 -37.70 -19.70
C ASN A 27 -15.98 -37.19 -19.73
N ASN A 28 -15.74 -35.92 -20.08
CA ASN A 28 -14.43 -35.30 -20.05
C ASN A 28 -14.07 -34.83 -18.64
N LEU A 29 -12.84 -35.11 -18.24
CA LEU A 29 -12.30 -34.69 -16.92
C LEU A 29 -12.03 -33.20 -16.90
N VAL A 30 -12.90 -32.42 -16.25
CA VAL A 30 -12.69 -30.99 -16.04
C VAL A 30 -11.86 -30.78 -14.77
N LYS A 31 -10.65 -30.26 -14.93
CA LYS A 31 -9.80 -29.87 -13.79
C LYS A 31 -10.46 -28.65 -13.10
N ARG A 32 -10.95 -28.83 -11.87
CA ARG A 32 -11.33 -27.68 -11.04
C ARG A 32 -10.11 -26.79 -10.86
N LYS A 33 -10.19 -25.52 -11.21
CA LYS A 33 -9.22 -24.53 -10.78
C LYS A 33 -9.26 -24.46 -9.26
N ARG A 34 -8.25 -25.04 -8.59
CA ARG A 34 -8.08 -24.95 -7.14
C ARG A 34 -7.66 -23.53 -6.81
N GLY A 35 -8.41 -22.90 -5.92
CA GLY A 35 -8.06 -21.58 -5.39
C GLY A 35 -9.22 -20.60 -5.40
N ARG A 36 -9.07 -19.55 -4.60
CA ARG A 36 -9.97 -18.40 -4.60
C ARG A 36 -9.92 -17.76 -6.01
N PRO A 37 -11.05 -17.32 -6.57
CA PRO A 37 -11.04 -16.57 -7.83
C PRO A 37 -10.03 -15.45 -7.78
N ALA A 38 -9.27 -15.26 -8.86
CA ALA A 38 -8.33 -14.15 -8.96
C ALA A 38 -9.08 -12.82 -8.82
N HIS A 39 -8.48 -11.87 -8.11
CA HIS A 39 -9.04 -10.53 -8.00
C HIS A 39 -9.12 -9.90 -9.38
N LEU A 40 -10.32 -9.42 -9.75
CA LEU A 40 -10.55 -8.71 -11.00
C LEU A 40 -10.39 -7.20 -10.76
N LYS A 41 -9.44 -6.61 -11.45
CA LYS A 41 -9.20 -5.18 -11.47
C LYS A 41 -10.28 -4.50 -12.31
N THR A 42 -11.02 -3.57 -11.75
CA THR A 42 -12.05 -2.77 -12.46
C THR A 42 -11.67 -1.30 -12.43
N ALA A 43 -12.17 -0.52 -13.41
CA ALA A 43 -11.93 0.92 -13.44
C ALA A 43 -12.46 1.63 -12.18
N THR A 44 -13.55 1.13 -11.60
CA THR A 44 -14.10 1.67 -10.34
C THR A 44 -13.15 1.45 -9.17
N THR A 45 -12.63 0.23 -9.00
CA THR A 45 -11.68 -0.07 -7.91
C THR A 45 -10.36 0.68 -8.10
N GLU A 46 -9.89 0.86 -9.33
CA GLU A 46 -8.71 1.70 -9.60
C GLU A 46 -8.93 3.15 -9.19
N SER A 47 -10.09 3.72 -9.51
CA SER A 47 -10.43 5.10 -9.13
C SER A 47 -10.51 5.27 -7.62
N GLU A 48 -11.05 4.28 -6.89
CA GLU A 48 -11.10 4.29 -5.42
C GLU A 48 -9.71 4.23 -4.80
N VAL A 49 -8.87 3.30 -5.25
CA VAL A 49 -7.48 3.17 -4.82
C VAL A 49 -6.72 4.48 -5.06
N TYR A 50 -6.89 5.07 -6.23
CA TYR A 50 -6.24 6.34 -6.58
C TYR A 50 -6.65 7.48 -5.63
N LYS A 51 -7.96 7.66 -5.39
CA LYS A 51 -8.48 8.69 -4.47
C LYS A 51 -7.93 8.53 -3.05
N LEU A 52 -7.94 7.29 -2.53
CA LEU A 52 -7.42 7.00 -1.20
C LEU A 52 -5.90 7.20 -1.11
N SER A 53 -5.18 6.89 -2.20
CA SER A 53 -3.73 7.11 -2.28
C SER A 53 -3.35 8.60 -2.26
N ILE A 54 -4.12 9.47 -2.94
CA ILE A 54 -3.91 10.93 -2.94
C ILE A 54 -4.00 11.51 -1.53
N VAL A 55 -4.97 11.07 -0.73
CA VAL A 55 -5.11 11.56 0.66
C VAL A 55 -4.16 10.92 1.65
N GLY A 56 -3.27 10.02 1.18
CA GLY A 56 -2.23 9.41 2.01
C GLY A 56 -2.73 8.30 2.93
N THR A 57 -3.84 7.65 2.59
CA THR A 57 -4.37 6.50 3.34
C THR A 57 -3.36 5.35 3.34
N ARG A 58 -3.23 4.64 4.46
CA ARG A 58 -2.34 3.48 4.57
C ARG A 58 -2.82 2.34 3.67
N TYR A 59 -1.89 1.55 3.17
CA TYR A 59 -2.20 0.43 2.27
C TYR A 59 -3.10 -0.63 2.93
N GLU A 60 -2.91 -0.87 4.23
CA GLU A 60 -3.75 -1.78 5.01
C GLU A 60 -5.21 -1.31 5.05
N ASP A 61 -5.43 0.00 5.24
CA ASP A 61 -6.75 0.59 5.30
C ASP A 61 -7.42 0.58 3.92
N ILE A 62 -6.66 0.85 2.86
CA ILE A 62 -7.15 0.74 1.46
C ILE A 62 -7.56 -0.70 1.16
N ALA A 63 -6.73 -1.67 1.54
CA ALA A 63 -7.02 -3.09 1.34
C ALA A 63 -8.28 -3.51 2.10
N LEU A 64 -8.47 -3.00 3.32
CA LEU A 64 -9.65 -3.23 4.15
C LEU A 64 -10.92 -2.68 3.48
N VAL A 65 -10.88 -1.45 2.99
CA VAL A 65 -12.02 -0.80 2.28
C VAL A 65 -12.42 -1.61 1.05
N LEU A 66 -11.46 -2.12 0.30
CA LEU A 66 -11.70 -2.92 -0.90
C LEU A 66 -12.03 -4.39 -0.62
N GLY A 67 -11.92 -4.84 0.64
CA GLY A 67 -12.12 -6.25 1.01
C GLY A 67 -11.11 -7.22 0.40
N ILE A 68 -9.87 -6.78 0.16
CA ILE A 68 -8.77 -7.57 -0.41
C ILE A 68 -7.60 -7.65 0.56
N SER A 69 -6.66 -8.57 0.30
CA SER A 69 -5.41 -8.60 1.08
C SER A 69 -4.44 -7.51 0.62
N ASN A 70 -3.55 -7.08 1.53
CA ASN A 70 -2.49 -6.11 1.23
C ASN A 70 -1.58 -6.58 0.07
N ASP A 71 -1.28 -7.88 0.02
CA ASP A 71 -0.52 -8.47 -1.09
C ASP A 71 -1.25 -8.34 -2.44
N THR A 72 -2.58 -8.54 -2.43
CA THR A 72 -3.40 -8.36 -3.64
C THR A 72 -3.43 -6.89 -4.07
N LEU A 73 -3.57 -5.96 -3.12
CA LEU A 73 -3.51 -4.53 -3.38
C LEU A 73 -2.18 -4.15 -4.02
N THR A 74 -1.08 -4.51 -3.37
CA THR A 74 0.27 -4.17 -3.85
C THR A 74 0.57 -4.80 -5.20
N LYS A 75 0.13 -6.04 -5.43
CA LYS A 75 0.36 -6.75 -6.69
C LYS A 75 -0.40 -6.14 -7.87
N HIS A 76 -1.66 -5.74 -7.66
CA HIS A 76 -2.55 -5.33 -8.75
C HIS A 76 -2.65 -3.81 -8.93
N TYR A 77 -2.37 -3.01 -7.88
CA TYR A 77 -2.59 -1.56 -7.89
C TYR A 77 -1.34 -0.73 -7.59
N LYS A 78 -0.14 -1.35 -7.61
CA LYS A 78 1.13 -0.67 -7.31
C LYS A 78 1.29 0.64 -8.09
N GLU A 79 1.06 0.61 -9.39
CA GLU A 79 1.21 1.79 -10.24
C GLU A 79 0.22 2.91 -9.88
N VAL A 80 -1.02 2.55 -9.56
CA VAL A 80 -2.07 3.50 -9.18
C VAL A 80 -1.76 4.15 -7.82
N LEU A 81 -1.29 3.35 -6.86
CA LEU A 81 -0.85 3.82 -5.54
C LEU A 81 0.34 4.79 -5.65
N GLU A 82 1.33 4.43 -6.43
CA GLU A 82 2.51 5.27 -6.68
C GLU A 82 2.14 6.58 -7.37
N LYS A 83 1.29 6.52 -8.40
CA LYS A 83 0.80 7.69 -9.13
C LYS A 83 0.07 8.65 -8.19
N GLY A 84 -0.88 8.17 -7.39
CA GLY A 84 -1.61 9.01 -6.45
C GLY A 84 -0.68 9.71 -5.44
N ARG A 85 0.29 8.97 -4.88
CA ARG A 85 1.30 9.51 -3.96
C ARG A 85 2.17 10.59 -4.59
N ILE A 86 2.64 10.35 -5.83
CA ILE A 86 3.47 11.31 -6.55
C ILE A 86 2.68 12.59 -6.83
N GLU A 87 1.45 12.47 -7.31
CA GLU A 87 0.62 13.64 -7.63
C GLU A 87 0.27 14.46 -6.39
N ALA A 88 -0.07 13.80 -5.26
CA ALA A 88 -0.31 14.47 -3.99
C ALA A 88 0.92 15.25 -3.52
N ASN A 89 2.09 14.62 -3.54
CA ASN A 89 3.34 15.27 -3.17
C ASN A 89 3.68 16.44 -4.10
N ALA A 90 3.45 16.29 -5.39
CA ALA A 90 3.66 17.36 -6.37
C ALA A 90 2.73 18.56 -6.14
N ALA A 91 1.46 18.31 -5.82
CA ALA A 91 0.50 19.37 -5.52
C ALA A 91 0.89 20.16 -4.27
N VAL A 92 1.24 19.46 -3.17
CA VAL A 92 1.68 20.12 -1.93
C VAL A 92 2.99 20.87 -2.13
N ALA A 93 3.97 20.27 -2.83
CA ALA A 93 5.23 20.92 -3.16
C ALA A 93 5.03 22.15 -4.04
N GLY A 94 4.11 22.11 -5.00
CA GLY A 94 3.74 23.25 -5.82
C GLY A 94 3.17 24.40 -4.99
N THR A 95 2.23 24.12 -4.08
CA THR A 95 1.67 25.12 -3.16
C THR A 95 2.73 25.73 -2.26
N LEU A 96 3.64 24.91 -1.73
CA LEU A 96 4.76 25.39 -0.90
C LEU A 96 5.68 26.32 -1.72
N TYR A 97 6.00 25.93 -2.94
CA TYR A 97 6.84 26.73 -3.84
C TYR A 97 6.21 28.09 -4.17
N GLU A 98 4.90 28.10 -4.48
CA GLU A 98 4.20 29.38 -4.74
C GLU A 98 4.18 30.29 -3.52
N LYS A 99 3.95 29.75 -2.31
CA LYS A 99 4.06 30.52 -1.06
C LYS A 99 5.46 31.08 -0.85
N ALA A 100 6.49 30.29 -1.09
CA ALA A 100 7.89 30.75 -0.99
C ALA A 100 8.17 31.90 -1.96
N LYS A 101 7.67 31.83 -3.19
CA LYS A 101 7.79 32.95 -4.19
C LYS A 101 7.09 34.23 -3.75
N GLN A 102 5.99 34.11 -3.00
CA GLN A 102 5.28 35.26 -2.45
C GLN A 102 5.99 35.93 -1.27
N GLY A 103 7.14 35.42 -0.84
CA GLY A 103 7.94 35.99 0.23
C GLY A 103 7.67 35.43 1.61
N ASP A 104 6.93 34.32 1.72
CA ASP A 104 6.70 33.66 2.99
C ASP A 104 8.01 33.01 3.50
N THR A 105 8.61 33.63 4.50
CA THR A 105 9.93 33.24 5.02
C THR A 105 10.00 31.79 5.51
N PRO A 106 9.01 31.26 6.27
CA PRO A 106 9.03 29.85 6.66
C PRO A 106 9.05 28.90 5.46
N SER A 107 8.23 29.17 4.44
CA SER A 107 8.18 28.37 3.21
C SER A 107 9.49 28.43 2.42
N MET A 108 10.14 29.60 2.34
CA MET A 108 11.46 29.75 1.72
C MET A 108 12.53 28.94 2.45
N ILE A 109 12.58 29.02 3.77
CA ILE A 109 13.55 28.27 4.59
C ILE A 109 13.32 26.78 4.42
N PHE A 110 12.05 26.31 4.50
CA PHE A 110 11.72 24.90 4.34
C PHE A 110 12.12 24.40 2.94
N TRP A 111 11.82 25.16 1.89
CA TRP A 111 12.18 24.80 0.53
C TRP A 111 13.70 24.68 0.36
N LEU A 112 14.47 25.67 0.84
CA LEU A 112 15.93 25.65 0.77
C LEU A 112 16.53 24.46 1.54
N LYS A 113 16.01 24.15 2.73
CA LYS A 113 16.47 23.00 3.53
C LYS A 113 16.16 21.67 2.85
N THR A 114 14.98 21.51 2.24
CA THR A 114 14.54 20.23 1.68
C THR A 114 14.97 20.00 0.24
N ARG A 115 15.05 21.05 -0.58
CA ARG A 115 15.37 20.96 -2.01
C ARG A 115 16.73 21.56 -2.36
N GLY A 116 17.10 22.65 -1.70
CA GLY A 116 18.39 23.33 -1.91
C GLY A 116 19.57 22.68 -1.17
N GLN A 117 19.33 21.63 -0.39
CA GLN A 117 20.34 20.95 0.45
C GLN A 117 21.05 21.89 1.43
N TRP A 118 20.41 22.98 1.79
CA TRP A 118 20.93 23.90 2.79
C TRP A 118 20.82 23.27 4.16
N SER A 119 21.94 23.10 4.84
CA SER A 119 21.98 22.63 6.21
C SER A 119 22.37 23.76 7.16
N GLU A 120 21.58 23.93 8.19
CA GLU A 120 21.91 24.78 9.32
C GLU A 120 22.79 23.95 10.26
N LYS A 121 24.08 24.33 10.38
CA LYS A 121 24.97 23.66 11.35
C LYS A 121 24.68 24.23 12.73
N ASN A 122 23.93 23.53 13.53
CA ASN A 122 23.80 23.81 14.96
C ASN A 122 24.94 23.11 15.68
N THR A 123 25.94 23.88 16.11
CA THR A 123 27.00 23.35 16.99
C THR A 123 26.53 23.55 18.42
N THR A 124 26.21 22.47 19.11
CA THR A 124 25.91 22.47 20.55
C THR A 124 27.18 22.07 21.29
N GLU A 125 27.84 22.99 21.91
CA GLU A 125 28.92 22.67 22.86
C GLU A 125 28.29 22.23 24.18
N LEU A 126 28.51 20.97 24.53
CA LEU A 126 28.16 20.42 25.85
C LEU A 126 29.37 20.60 26.74
N THR A 127 29.28 21.51 27.69
CA THR A 127 30.30 21.72 28.72
C THR A 127 29.77 21.33 30.08
N GLY A 128 30.64 20.80 30.92
CA GLY A 128 30.34 20.54 32.34
C GLY A 128 30.28 21.83 33.14
N GLU A 129 30.06 21.72 34.44
CA GLU A 129 30.01 22.84 35.38
C GLU A 129 31.29 23.70 35.28
N GLY A 130 31.15 25.00 35.15
CA GLY A 130 32.28 25.94 35.00
C GLY A 130 33.00 25.88 33.65
N GLY A 131 32.39 25.30 32.59
CA GLY A 131 33.02 25.24 31.27
C GLY A 131 34.03 24.08 31.12
N MET A 132 34.07 23.16 32.07
CA MET A 132 34.99 22.03 32.05
C MET A 132 34.50 20.93 31.04
N PRO A 133 35.42 20.11 30.50
CA PRO A 133 35.05 18.99 29.65
C PRO A 133 34.15 17.99 30.36
N ILE A 134 33.12 17.46 29.68
CA ILE A 134 32.29 16.39 30.21
C ILE A 134 33.06 15.07 30.09
N ASN A 135 33.37 14.43 31.21
CA ASN A 135 33.93 13.09 31.24
C ASN A 135 32.82 12.05 31.21
N ILE A 136 32.68 11.34 30.10
CA ILE A 136 31.73 10.22 29.95
C ILE A 136 32.47 8.92 30.28
N LYS A 137 32.15 8.28 31.44
CA LYS A 137 32.63 6.95 31.74
C LYS A 137 31.65 5.91 31.23
N VAL A 138 31.99 5.23 30.17
CA VAL A 138 31.23 4.07 29.69
C VAL A 138 31.59 2.86 30.53
N VAL A 139 30.65 2.39 31.35
CA VAL A 139 30.83 1.14 32.11
C VAL A 139 30.26 0.00 31.27
N THR A 140 31.15 -0.70 30.57
CA THR A 140 30.81 -1.94 29.85
C THR A 140 31.22 -3.11 30.79
N GLY A 141 30.32 -3.51 31.66
CA GLY A 141 30.58 -4.61 32.54
C GLY A 141 29.28 -5.17 33.06
N ILE A 142 28.86 -6.25 32.43
CA ILE A 142 28.03 -7.26 33.08
C ILE A 142 28.96 -8.47 33.17
N ASP A 143 29.54 -8.67 34.35
CA ASP A 143 30.14 -9.95 34.76
C ASP A 143 29.04 -10.90 35.18
#